data_91ee5015d03a4e0ba7a37820f763a0ff
#
_entry.id   91ee5015d03a4e0ba7a37820f763a0ff
#
_cell.length_a   1.000
_cell.length_b   1.000
_cell.length_c   1.000
_cell.angle_alpha   90.00
_cell.angle_beta   90.00
_cell.angle_gamma   90.00
#
_symmetry.space_group_name_H-M   'P 1'
#
loop_
_entity.id
_entity.type
_entity.pdbx_description
1 polymer ?
#
loop_
_entity_poly.entity_id
_entity_poly.type
_entity_poly.pdbx_seq_one_letter_code
_entity_poly.pdbx_strand_id
1 'polypeptide(L)'
;MLPAELMGLDSKKFKQMNNLIKNKKFINSLLIDVSNTLFFLKKKKFNSIVLNYDEGSKNIFKWYQQLIAESLGKEGNGILPLVSTMPKDNHSLMQLYLDGPKNNFFTFFHVNEKNSSKIIDSRILSTHDYLKNKNLSQIIYAQKQATENIFLKKKIPFRSFEVNLRDEKTLGELFSFFILETILLARALKLDPYNQPSVELIKTETKKILT
;
A
#
# COMPACT_ATOMS: atom_id res chain seq x y z
N MET A 1 12.94 17.11 -2.43
CA MET A 1 11.90 18.01 -3.01
C MET A 1 12.32 18.66 -4.34
N LEU A 2 13.60 18.97 -4.56
CA LEU A 2 14.07 19.56 -5.82
C LEU A 2 13.54 18.85 -7.11
N PRO A 3 13.58 17.50 -7.23
CA PRO A 3 13.01 16.85 -8.41
C PRO A 3 11.52 17.14 -8.61
N ALA A 4 10.72 17.18 -7.55
CA ALA A 4 9.29 17.46 -7.62
C ALA A 4 9.02 18.90 -8.10
N GLU A 5 9.81 19.86 -7.62
CA GLU A 5 9.73 21.27 -8.06
C GLU A 5 10.13 21.42 -9.55
N LEU A 6 11.17 20.72 -9.97
CA LEU A 6 11.57 20.71 -11.39
C LEU A 6 10.50 20.09 -12.31
N MET A 7 9.69 19.19 -11.79
CA MET A 7 8.53 18.60 -12.48
C MET A 7 7.27 19.48 -12.41
N GLY A 8 7.34 20.67 -11.81
CA GLY A 8 6.23 21.60 -11.70
C GLY A 8 5.24 21.31 -10.54
N LEU A 9 5.61 20.40 -9.62
CA LEU A 9 4.79 20.10 -8.44
C LEU A 9 4.99 21.14 -7.33
N ASP A 10 3.91 21.48 -6.62
CA ASP A 10 3.97 22.40 -5.48
C ASP A 10 4.55 21.72 -4.24
N SER A 11 5.83 21.96 -3.97
CA SER A 11 6.52 21.39 -2.82
C SER A 11 5.96 21.82 -1.47
N LYS A 12 5.29 22.98 -1.38
CA LYS A 12 4.65 23.45 -0.15
C LYS A 12 3.41 22.61 0.17
N LYS A 13 2.60 22.29 -0.85
CA LYS A 13 1.46 21.39 -0.70
C LYS A 13 1.90 19.97 -0.33
N PHE A 14 3.03 19.51 -0.87
CA PHE A 14 3.56 18.18 -0.57
C PHE A 14 4.11 18.04 0.86
N LYS A 15 4.62 19.11 1.47
CA LYS A 15 5.21 19.08 2.82
C LYS A 15 4.13 19.05 3.91
N GLN A 16 3.53 17.89 4.17
CA GLN A 16 2.41 17.74 5.11
C GLN A 16 2.81 17.25 6.51
N MET A 17 4.01 16.74 6.70
CA MET A 17 4.42 16.08 7.95
C MET A 17 4.18 16.95 9.18
N ASN A 18 4.57 18.24 9.15
CA ASN A 18 4.41 19.15 10.29
C ASN A 18 2.93 19.41 10.66
N ASN A 19 2.02 19.30 9.70
CA ASN A 19 0.59 19.45 9.94
C ASN A 19 0.00 18.16 10.51
N LEU A 20 0.42 17.02 9.98
CA LEU A 20 -0.08 15.69 10.35
C LEU A 20 0.31 15.32 11.79
N ILE A 21 1.54 15.58 12.23
CA ILE A 21 1.97 15.28 13.61
C ILE A 21 1.21 16.09 14.68
N LYS A 22 0.59 17.21 14.31
CA LYS A 22 -0.29 17.99 15.19
C LYS A 22 -1.73 17.48 15.21
N ASN A 23 -2.09 16.63 14.28
CA ASN A 23 -3.44 16.08 14.15
C ASN A 23 -3.59 14.82 15.01
N LYS A 24 -4.32 14.92 16.13
CA LYS A 24 -4.55 13.80 17.06
C LYS A 24 -5.19 12.59 16.39
N LYS A 25 -6.10 12.77 15.44
CA LYS A 25 -6.75 11.65 14.73
C LYS A 25 -5.74 10.90 13.88
N PHE A 26 -4.87 11.63 13.16
CA PHE A 26 -3.80 11.06 12.38
C PHE A 26 -2.84 10.23 13.25
N ILE A 27 -2.37 10.80 14.36
CA ILE A 27 -1.45 10.12 15.29
C ILE A 27 -2.10 8.86 15.87
N ASN A 28 -3.36 8.94 16.30
CA ASN A 28 -4.07 7.77 16.82
C ASN A 28 -4.21 6.66 15.77
N SER A 29 -4.57 6.99 14.53
CA SER A 29 -4.64 6.01 13.43
C SER A 29 -3.28 5.37 13.17
N LEU A 30 -2.22 6.17 13.12
CA LEU A 30 -0.86 5.69 12.94
C LEU A 30 -0.43 4.72 14.06
N LEU A 31 -0.70 5.06 15.33
CA LEU A 31 -0.36 4.21 16.47
C LEU A 31 -1.17 2.90 16.48
N ILE A 32 -2.44 2.95 16.08
CA ILE A 32 -3.29 1.75 15.92
C ILE A 32 -2.69 0.84 14.84
N ASP A 33 -2.31 1.38 13.69
CA ASP A 33 -1.74 0.60 12.60
C ASP A 33 -0.40 -0.03 12.96
N VAL A 34 0.48 0.72 13.64
CA VAL A 34 1.74 0.20 14.18
C VAL A 34 1.49 -0.93 15.17
N SER A 35 0.57 -0.73 16.12
CA SER A 35 0.22 -1.74 17.13
C SER A 35 -0.36 -3.01 16.52
N ASN A 36 -1.25 -2.87 15.53
CA ASN A 36 -1.81 -4.00 14.80
C ASN A 36 -0.74 -4.77 14.02
N THR A 37 0.17 -4.06 13.36
CA THR A 37 1.28 -4.68 12.62
C THR A 37 2.19 -5.47 13.56
N LEU A 38 2.57 -4.91 14.72
CA LEU A 38 3.33 -5.62 15.73
C LEU A 38 2.60 -6.84 16.29
N PHE A 39 1.29 -6.74 16.48
CA PHE A 39 0.45 -7.88 16.87
C PHE A 39 0.47 -8.97 15.78
N PHE A 40 0.35 -8.61 14.51
CA PHE A 40 0.41 -9.58 13.42
C PHE A 40 1.77 -10.28 13.32
N LEU A 41 2.87 -9.55 13.49
CA LEU A 41 4.21 -10.13 13.55
C LEU A 41 4.34 -11.15 14.69
N LYS A 42 3.84 -10.84 15.89
CA LYS A 42 3.77 -11.80 17.01
C LYS A 42 2.94 -13.05 16.68
N LYS A 43 1.94 -12.93 15.81
CA LYS A 43 1.11 -14.04 15.29
C LYS A 43 1.71 -14.71 14.06
N LYS A 44 2.99 -14.48 13.76
CA LYS A 44 3.72 -15.04 12.61
C LYS A 44 3.09 -14.70 11.25
N LYS A 45 2.46 -13.52 11.14
CA LYS A 45 2.03 -12.94 9.88
C LYS A 45 3.09 -11.97 9.40
N PHE A 46 3.90 -12.41 8.44
CA PHE A 46 5.05 -11.64 7.96
C PHE A 46 4.83 -10.99 6.59
N ASN A 47 3.74 -11.31 5.91
CA ASN A 47 3.47 -10.77 4.58
C ASN A 47 2.47 -9.61 4.68
N SER A 48 2.91 -8.41 4.31
CA SER A 48 2.06 -7.23 4.14
C SER A 48 1.71 -7.08 2.67
N ILE A 49 0.45 -7.29 2.32
CA ILE A 49 0.00 -7.31 0.94
C ILE A 49 -0.86 -6.08 0.67
N VAL A 50 -0.41 -5.23 -0.25
CA VAL A 50 -1.18 -4.09 -0.74
C VAL A 50 -2.03 -4.54 -1.92
N LEU A 51 -3.35 -4.47 -1.78
CA LEU A 51 -4.32 -4.66 -2.85
C LEU A 51 -4.61 -3.29 -3.48
N ASN A 52 -3.86 -2.96 -4.53
CA ASN A 52 -3.91 -1.65 -5.15
C ASN A 52 -4.97 -1.60 -6.25
N TYR A 53 -6.10 -0.94 -5.98
CA TYR A 53 -7.21 -0.69 -6.93
C TYR A 53 -7.04 0.62 -7.74
N ASP A 54 -5.85 1.24 -7.68
CA ASP A 54 -5.53 2.45 -8.45
C ASP A 54 -4.19 2.32 -9.19
N GLU A 55 -4.25 2.14 -10.49
CA GLU A 55 -3.04 1.96 -11.31
C GLU A 55 -2.11 3.19 -11.26
N GLY A 56 -2.67 4.39 -11.16
CA GLY A 56 -1.91 5.62 -11.03
C GLY A 56 -1.04 5.69 -9.78
N SER A 57 -1.34 4.90 -8.75
CA SER A 57 -0.58 4.83 -7.51
C SER A 57 0.46 3.70 -7.47
N LYS A 58 0.68 2.98 -8.57
CA LYS A 58 1.61 1.85 -8.65
C LYS A 58 3.02 2.18 -8.14
N ASN A 59 3.54 3.35 -8.49
CA ASN A 59 4.90 3.73 -8.14
C ASN A 59 5.07 4.10 -6.66
N ILE A 60 4.03 4.63 -6.00
CA ILE A 60 4.10 4.88 -4.56
C ILE A 60 4.19 3.56 -3.78
N PHE A 61 3.51 2.50 -4.24
CA PHE A 61 3.61 1.20 -3.58
C PHE A 61 4.89 0.43 -3.89
N LYS A 62 5.52 0.65 -5.03
CA LYS A 62 6.90 0.19 -5.27
C LYS A 62 7.88 0.85 -4.32
N TRP A 63 7.74 2.17 -4.11
CA TRP A 63 8.52 2.89 -3.13
C TRP A 63 8.23 2.39 -1.70
N TYR A 64 6.97 2.14 -1.35
CA TYR A 64 6.61 1.57 -0.05
C TYR A 64 7.23 0.18 0.19
N GLN A 65 7.26 -0.67 -0.85
CA GLN A 65 7.94 -1.97 -0.77
C GLN A 65 9.41 -1.79 -0.41
N GLN A 66 10.10 -0.89 -1.10
CA GLN A 66 11.50 -0.59 -0.80
C GLN A 66 11.66 -0.06 0.62
N LEU A 67 10.87 0.92 1.01
CA LEU A 67 10.92 1.54 2.34
C LEU A 67 10.81 0.48 3.46
N ILE A 68 9.80 -0.38 3.40
CA ILE A 68 9.56 -1.43 4.41
C ILE A 68 10.68 -2.48 4.40
N ALA A 69 11.04 -2.99 3.22
CA ALA A 69 12.05 -4.03 3.11
C ALA A 69 13.42 -3.60 3.62
N GLU A 70 13.88 -2.41 3.20
CA GLU A 70 15.19 -1.88 3.60
C GLU A 70 15.25 -1.45 5.06
N SER A 71 14.16 -0.89 5.58
CA SER A 71 14.14 -0.37 6.96
C SER A 71 13.93 -1.45 8.02
N LEU A 72 13.14 -2.49 7.73
CA LEU A 72 12.74 -3.50 8.72
C LEU A 72 13.37 -4.88 8.50
N GLY A 73 13.92 -5.18 7.31
CA GLY A 73 14.48 -6.47 6.96
C GLY A 73 15.90 -6.68 7.54
N LYS A 74 16.03 -6.79 8.86
CA LYS A 74 17.30 -6.83 9.57
C LYS A 74 17.24 -7.74 10.80
N GLU A 75 18.38 -8.33 11.17
CA GLU A 75 18.53 -9.08 12.42
C GLU A 75 17.46 -10.18 12.60
N GLY A 76 17.09 -10.85 11.52
CA GLY A 76 16.05 -11.89 11.53
C GLY A 76 14.62 -11.35 11.65
N ASN A 77 14.43 -10.03 11.69
CA ASN A 77 13.15 -9.38 11.63
C ASN A 77 12.81 -8.96 10.19
N GLY A 78 11.55 -8.63 9.96
CA GLY A 78 11.12 -8.06 8.69
C GLY A 78 9.66 -8.34 8.39
N ILE A 79 9.19 -7.60 7.39
CA ILE A 79 7.90 -7.77 6.76
C ILE A 79 8.16 -7.93 5.28
N LEU A 80 7.59 -8.94 4.65
CA LEU A 80 7.64 -9.08 3.20
C LEU A 80 6.54 -8.21 2.57
N PRO A 81 6.87 -7.06 1.99
CA PRO A 81 5.89 -6.19 1.36
C PRO A 81 5.63 -6.68 -0.07
N LEU A 82 4.39 -6.99 -0.37
CA LEU A 82 3.93 -7.39 -1.70
C LEU A 82 2.89 -6.41 -2.21
N VAL A 83 2.84 -6.20 -3.52
CA VAL A 83 1.82 -5.37 -4.16
C VAL A 83 1.11 -6.18 -5.22
N SER A 84 -0.23 -6.26 -5.11
CA SER A 84 -1.10 -6.84 -6.10
C SER A 84 -1.82 -5.74 -6.86
N THR A 85 -1.86 -5.85 -8.17
CA THR A 85 -2.56 -4.92 -9.07
C THR A 85 -4.00 -5.37 -9.23
N MET A 86 -4.92 -4.63 -8.63
CA MET A 86 -6.33 -4.98 -8.63
C MET A 86 -7.09 -4.21 -9.73
N PRO A 87 -8.13 -4.80 -10.34
CA PRO A 87 -8.69 -6.12 -10.08
C PRO A 87 -8.02 -7.28 -10.84
N LYS A 88 -6.96 -7.03 -11.60
CA LYS A 88 -6.25 -8.03 -12.40
C LYS A 88 -5.88 -9.29 -11.58
N ASP A 89 -5.31 -9.09 -10.41
CA ASP A 89 -4.83 -10.17 -9.55
C ASP A 89 -5.96 -10.92 -8.79
N ASN A 90 -7.22 -10.56 -9.00
CA ASN A 90 -8.34 -11.42 -8.60
C ASN A 90 -8.28 -12.81 -9.26
N HIS A 91 -7.77 -12.87 -10.49
CA HIS A 91 -7.66 -14.13 -11.22
C HIS A 91 -6.40 -14.92 -10.88
N SER A 92 -5.32 -14.25 -10.48
CA SER A 92 -4.02 -14.90 -10.27
C SER A 92 -3.73 -15.23 -8.80
N LEU A 93 -4.11 -14.36 -7.86
CA LEU A 93 -3.65 -14.44 -6.46
C LEU A 93 -4.79 -14.55 -5.43
N MET A 94 -6.01 -14.15 -5.77
CA MET A 94 -7.07 -14.04 -4.76
C MET A 94 -7.43 -15.39 -4.12
N GLN A 95 -7.38 -16.50 -4.88
CA GLN A 95 -7.59 -17.84 -4.33
C GLN A 95 -6.59 -18.14 -3.20
N LEU A 96 -5.29 -17.81 -3.42
CA LEU A 96 -4.25 -17.98 -2.41
C LEU A 96 -4.50 -17.10 -1.18
N TYR A 97 -4.93 -15.84 -1.38
CA TYR A 97 -5.18 -14.91 -0.29
C TYR A 97 -6.37 -15.32 0.58
N LEU A 98 -7.41 -15.86 -0.02
CA LEU A 98 -8.63 -16.25 0.68
C LEU A 98 -8.51 -17.61 1.40
N ASP A 99 -7.85 -18.59 0.80
CA ASP A 99 -7.85 -19.98 1.27
C ASP A 99 -6.46 -20.56 1.57
N GLY A 100 -5.39 -19.85 1.18
CA GLY A 100 -4.01 -20.26 1.44
C GLY A 100 -3.54 -20.03 2.89
N PRO A 101 -2.22 -20.02 3.13
CA PRO A 101 -1.62 -19.83 4.44
C PRO A 101 -2.06 -18.51 5.09
N LYS A 102 -2.35 -18.55 6.39
CA LYS A 102 -2.87 -17.41 7.16
C LYS A 102 -1.76 -16.51 7.75
N ASN A 103 -0.66 -16.37 7.03
CA ASN A 103 0.50 -15.54 7.40
C ASN A 103 0.51 -14.15 6.77
N ASN A 104 -0.61 -13.74 6.19
CA ASN A 104 -0.80 -12.47 5.51
C ASN A 104 -1.65 -11.50 6.34
N PHE A 105 -1.42 -10.20 6.15
CA PHE A 105 -2.34 -9.11 6.47
C PHE A 105 -2.35 -8.13 5.28
N PHE A 106 -3.45 -7.38 5.12
CA PHE A 106 -3.72 -6.71 3.86
C PHE A 106 -3.95 -5.21 4.03
N THR A 107 -3.61 -4.47 2.99
CA THR A 107 -3.94 -3.04 2.85
C THR A 107 -4.68 -2.84 1.54
N PHE A 108 -5.94 -2.45 1.59
CA PHE A 108 -6.68 -2.00 0.41
C PHE A 108 -6.34 -0.54 0.14
N PHE A 109 -6.17 -0.22 -1.13
CA PHE A 109 -5.97 1.16 -1.58
C PHE A 109 -6.82 1.47 -2.79
N HIS A 110 -7.54 2.59 -2.74
CA HIS A 110 -8.40 3.06 -3.81
C HIS A 110 -8.44 4.59 -3.87
N VAL A 111 -8.53 5.13 -5.08
CA VAL A 111 -8.73 6.56 -5.33
C VAL A 111 -10.09 6.77 -5.97
N ASN A 112 -10.90 7.67 -5.39
CA ASN A 112 -12.23 8.00 -5.88
C ASN A 112 -12.16 8.91 -7.11
N GLU A 113 -12.03 8.35 -8.31
CA GLU A 113 -12.04 9.11 -9.56
C GLU A 113 -13.47 9.48 -9.98
N LYS A 114 -13.77 10.79 -9.98
CA LYS A 114 -15.11 11.29 -10.33
C LYS A 114 -15.42 11.25 -11.82
N ASN A 115 -14.40 11.27 -12.68
CA ASN A 115 -14.52 11.49 -14.13
C ASN A 115 -14.08 10.27 -14.96
N SER A 116 -14.44 9.07 -14.56
CA SER A 116 -14.16 7.90 -15.39
C SER A 116 -15.22 7.71 -16.49
N SER A 117 -14.79 7.16 -17.64
CA SER A 117 -15.66 6.89 -18.78
C SER A 117 -16.78 5.91 -18.42
N LYS A 118 -17.99 6.16 -18.93
CA LYS A 118 -19.11 5.21 -18.80
C LYS A 118 -18.99 4.09 -19.84
N ILE A 119 -19.41 2.89 -19.45
CA ILE A 119 -19.56 1.80 -20.40
C ILE A 119 -20.86 2.00 -21.17
N ILE A 120 -20.74 2.30 -22.46
CA ILE A 120 -21.87 2.55 -23.37
C ILE A 120 -21.85 1.48 -24.47
N ASP A 121 -21.63 0.20 -24.15
CA ASP A 121 -21.66 -0.87 -25.15
C ASP A 121 -23.03 -1.55 -25.15
N SER A 122 -23.75 -1.41 -26.25
CA SER A 122 -25.05 -2.07 -26.47
C SER A 122 -24.94 -3.61 -26.62
N ARG A 123 -23.69 -4.10 -26.82
CA ARG A 123 -23.41 -5.54 -26.99
C ARG A 123 -23.13 -6.26 -25.67
N ILE A 124 -23.22 -5.59 -24.54
CA ILE A 124 -23.10 -6.24 -23.24
C ILE A 124 -24.18 -7.31 -23.12
N LEU A 125 -23.75 -8.54 -22.89
CA LEU A 125 -24.65 -9.70 -22.75
C LEU A 125 -25.61 -9.49 -21.56
N SER A 126 -26.83 -10.02 -21.67
CA SER A 126 -27.86 -9.89 -20.62
C SER A 126 -27.39 -10.38 -19.25
N THR A 127 -26.51 -11.38 -19.22
CA THR A 127 -25.85 -11.86 -17.98
C THR A 127 -24.98 -10.81 -17.27
N HIS A 128 -24.63 -9.72 -17.94
CA HIS A 128 -23.79 -8.63 -17.43
C HIS A 128 -24.53 -7.29 -17.41
N ASP A 129 -25.85 -7.30 -17.43
CA ASP A 129 -26.69 -6.08 -17.44
C ASP A 129 -26.39 -5.14 -16.26
N TYR A 130 -25.90 -5.66 -15.15
CA TYR A 130 -25.48 -4.88 -13.99
C TYR A 130 -24.30 -3.93 -14.27
N LEU A 131 -23.56 -4.12 -15.37
CA LEU A 131 -22.48 -3.23 -15.83
C LEU A 131 -22.96 -2.08 -16.70
N LYS A 132 -24.17 -2.17 -17.28
CA LYS A 132 -24.72 -1.13 -18.18
C LYS A 132 -24.79 0.21 -17.46
N ASN A 133 -24.40 1.26 -18.15
CA ASN A 133 -24.41 2.64 -17.66
C ASN A 133 -23.53 2.89 -16.41
N LYS A 134 -22.71 1.94 -15.99
CA LYS A 134 -21.72 2.15 -14.93
C LYS A 134 -20.44 2.75 -15.52
N ASN A 135 -19.78 3.59 -14.75
CA ASN A 135 -18.44 4.01 -15.12
C ASN A 135 -17.39 3.06 -14.55
N LEU A 136 -16.17 3.11 -15.10
CA LEU A 136 -15.10 2.20 -14.69
C LEU A 136 -14.76 2.33 -13.20
N SER A 137 -14.74 3.56 -12.66
CA SER A 137 -14.48 3.80 -11.25
C SER A 137 -15.51 3.14 -10.34
N GLN A 138 -16.81 3.21 -10.71
CA GLN A 138 -17.89 2.51 -9.96
C GLN A 138 -17.69 1.00 -9.94
N ILE A 139 -17.26 0.41 -11.06
CA ILE A 139 -17.04 -1.04 -11.17
C ILE A 139 -15.84 -1.45 -10.30
N ILE A 140 -14.72 -0.73 -10.40
CA ILE A 140 -13.52 -0.99 -9.60
C ILE A 140 -13.83 -0.84 -8.10
N TYR A 141 -14.57 0.21 -7.72
CA TYR A 141 -14.98 0.43 -6.34
C TYR A 141 -15.89 -0.69 -5.81
N ALA A 142 -16.85 -1.13 -6.62
CA ALA A 142 -17.74 -2.25 -6.27
C ALA A 142 -16.96 -3.55 -6.06
N GLN A 143 -15.97 -3.83 -6.93
CA GLN A 143 -15.07 -5.00 -6.77
C GLN A 143 -14.23 -4.90 -5.49
N LYS A 144 -13.68 -3.72 -5.18
CA LYS A 144 -12.99 -3.48 -3.91
C LYS A 144 -13.89 -3.77 -2.73
N GLN A 145 -15.09 -3.19 -2.69
CA GLN A 145 -16.05 -3.40 -1.59
C GLN A 145 -16.46 -4.87 -1.45
N ALA A 146 -16.71 -5.55 -2.58
CA ALA A 146 -17.03 -6.97 -2.57
C ALA A 146 -15.89 -7.80 -1.96
N THR A 147 -14.65 -7.48 -2.30
CA THR A 147 -13.47 -8.15 -1.74
C THR A 147 -13.35 -7.88 -0.24
N GLU A 148 -13.49 -6.63 0.22
CA GLU A 148 -13.50 -6.28 1.65
C GLU A 148 -14.58 -7.05 2.43
N ASN A 149 -15.80 -7.15 1.87
CA ASN A 149 -16.89 -7.90 2.49
C ASN A 149 -16.56 -9.39 2.65
N ILE A 150 -15.88 -9.99 1.66
CA ILE A 150 -15.43 -11.39 1.75
C ILE A 150 -14.33 -11.54 2.80
N PHE A 151 -13.39 -10.59 2.87
CA PHE A 151 -12.33 -10.58 3.89
C PHE A 151 -12.92 -10.49 5.30
N LEU A 152 -13.92 -9.62 5.52
CA LEU A 152 -14.65 -9.53 6.79
C LEU A 152 -15.33 -10.85 7.15
N LYS A 153 -16.07 -11.47 6.22
CA LYS A 153 -16.73 -12.76 6.43
C LYS A 153 -15.74 -13.87 6.77
N LYS A 154 -14.58 -13.88 6.12
CA LYS A 154 -13.51 -14.86 6.36
C LYS A 154 -12.58 -14.50 7.53
N LYS A 155 -12.82 -13.37 8.20
CA LYS A 155 -11.99 -12.86 9.32
C LYS A 155 -10.52 -12.68 8.93
N ILE A 156 -10.28 -12.28 7.69
CA ILE A 156 -8.93 -11.97 7.19
C ILE A 156 -8.61 -10.52 7.60
N PRO A 157 -7.47 -10.26 8.27
CA PRO A 157 -7.15 -8.92 8.74
C PRO A 157 -6.76 -8.00 7.59
N PHE A 158 -7.36 -6.81 7.57
CA PHE A 158 -7.00 -5.77 6.61
C PHE A 158 -7.22 -4.37 7.17
N ARG A 159 -6.61 -3.39 6.52
CA ARG A 159 -6.91 -1.96 6.60
C ARG A 159 -7.25 -1.42 5.23
N SER A 160 -7.93 -0.27 5.15
CA SER A 160 -8.33 0.35 3.89
C SER A 160 -7.96 1.82 3.87
N PHE A 161 -7.32 2.25 2.77
CA PHE A 161 -7.07 3.64 2.45
C PHE A 161 -7.95 4.04 1.26
N GLU A 162 -8.83 5.02 1.49
CA GLU A 162 -9.63 5.64 0.45
C GLU A 162 -9.21 7.10 0.29
N VAL A 163 -8.85 7.47 -0.91
CA VAL A 163 -8.33 8.79 -1.26
C VAL A 163 -9.26 9.44 -2.26
N ASN A 164 -9.61 10.70 -2.01
CA ASN A 164 -10.53 11.44 -2.88
C ASN A 164 -9.87 12.01 -4.13
N LEU A 165 -8.56 12.30 -4.06
CA LEU A 165 -7.82 12.92 -5.15
C LEU A 165 -6.34 12.60 -5.04
N ARG A 166 -5.69 12.34 -6.19
CA ARG A 166 -4.23 12.21 -6.30
C ARG A 166 -3.63 13.60 -6.57
N ASP A 167 -3.44 14.37 -5.52
CA ASP A 167 -2.74 15.65 -5.58
C ASP A 167 -1.48 15.65 -4.70
N GLU A 168 -0.72 16.73 -4.76
CA GLU A 168 0.55 16.87 -4.01
C GLU A 168 0.32 16.75 -2.51
N LYS A 169 -0.81 17.27 -2.01
CA LYS A 169 -1.17 17.21 -0.60
C LYS A 169 -1.39 15.77 -0.15
N THR A 170 -2.25 15.05 -0.86
CA THR A 170 -2.57 13.65 -0.55
C THR A 170 -1.34 12.75 -0.66
N LEU A 171 -0.51 12.95 -1.70
CA LEU A 171 0.75 12.23 -1.82
C LEU A 171 1.67 12.53 -0.63
N GLY A 172 1.79 13.79 -0.24
CA GLY A 172 2.59 14.18 0.92
C GLY A 172 2.08 13.56 2.23
N GLU A 173 0.76 13.44 2.41
CA GLU A 173 0.13 12.79 3.55
C GLU A 173 0.45 11.27 3.57
N LEU A 174 0.33 10.59 2.43
CA LEU A 174 0.66 9.16 2.30
C LEU A 174 2.14 8.88 2.56
N PHE A 175 3.04 9.67 1.97
CA PHE A 175 4.48 9.56 2.23
C PHE A 175 4.79 9.77 3.72
N SER A 176 4.22 10.80 4.32
CA SER A 176 4.42 11.07 5.75
C SER A 176 3.91 9.93 6.63
N PHE A 177 2.75 9.37 6.30
CA PHE A 177 2.18 8.23 7.02
C PHE A 177 3.10 7.01 6.95
N PHE A 178 3.48 6.58 5.76
CA PHE A 178 4.31 5.38 5.58
C PHE A 178 5.72 5.51 6.15
N ILE A 179 6.33 6.70 6.06
CA ILE A 179 7.64 6.98 6.70
C ILE A 179 7.52 6.88 8.22
N LEU A 180 6.52 7.54 8.82
CA LEU A 180 6.32 7.51 10.27
C LEU A 180 5.97 6.11 10.77
N GLU A 181 5.09 5.38 10.07
CA GLU A 181 4.76 3.99 10.37
C GLU A 181 6.04 3.13 10.39
N THR A 182 6.86 3.25 9.37
CA THR A 182 8.11 2.49 9.25
C THR A 182 9.10 2.81 10.37
N ILE A 183 9.29 4.09 10.70
CA ILE A 183 10.18 4.52 11.79
C ILE A 183 9.69 3.98 13.13
N LEU A 184 8.38 4.07 13.41
CA LEU A 184 7.80 3.59 14.66
C LEU A 184 7.89 2.07 14.78
N LEU A 185 7.65 1.33 13.69
CA LEU A 185 7.84 -0.13 13.65
C LEU A 185 9.29 -0.51 13.91
N ALA A 186 10.24 0.14 13.22
CA ALA A 186 11.67 -0.11 13.45
C ALA A 186 12.07 0.13 14.91
N ARG A 187 11.63 1.24 15.49
CA ARG A 187 11.91 1.55 16.91
C ARG A 187 11.30 0.50 17.85
N ALA A 188 10.06 0.09 17.60
CA ALA A 188 9.40 -0.94 18.41
C ALA A 188 10.11 -2.30 18.30
N LEU A 189 10.69 -2.62 17.16
CA LEU A 189 11.49 -3.83 16.88
C LEU A 189 12.96 -3.67 17.30
N LYS A 190 13.38 -2.50 17.80
CA LYS A 190 14.75 -2.15 18.18
C LYS A 190 15.74 -2.18 17.00
N LEU A 191 15.28 -1.89 15.79
CA LEU A 191 16.07 -1.84 14.57
C LEU A 191 16.46 -0.39 14.24
N ASP A 192 17.61 -0.22 13.55
CA ASP A 192 17.97 1.04 12.91
C ASP A 192 17.36 1.11 11.51
N PRO A 193 16.38 2.01 11.24
CA PRO A 193 15.73 2.09 9.92
C PRO A 193 16.60 2.72 8.83
N TYR A 194 17.77 3.27 9.16
CA TYR A 194 18.55 4.14 8.26
C TYR A 194 19.76 3.46 7.62
N ASN A 195 20.12 2.24 8.01
CA ASN A 195 21.25 1.50 7.44
C ASN A 195 20.80 0.31 6.59
N GLN A 196 21.69 -0.23 5.74
CA GLN A 196 21.42 -1.35 4.82
C GLN A 196 22.64 -2.29 4.72
N PRO A 197 23.07 -2.92 5.82
CA PRO A 197 24.34 -3.65 5.85
C PRO A 197 24.41 -4.82 4.83
N SER A 198 23.30 -5.52 4.59
CA SER A 198 23.30 -6.67 3.67
C SER A 198 23.47 -6.28 2.20
N VAL A 199 22.99 -5.10 1.80
CA VAL A 199 23.16 -4.60 0.42
C VAL A 199 24.63 -4.25 0.15
N GLU A 200 25.35 -3.72 1.13
CA GLU A 200 26.78 -3.42 1.01
C GLU A 200 27.64 -4.68 0.82
N LEU A 201 27.23 -5.81 1.37
CA LEU A 201 27.92 -7.10 1.14
C LEU A 201 27.87 -7.49 -0.33
N ILE A 202 26.73 -7.35 -1.00
CA ILE A 202 26.58 -7.67 -2.43
C ILE A 202 27.46 -6.76 -3.27
N LYS A 203 27.50 -5.46 -2.98
CA LYS A 203 28.36 -4.48 -3.69
C LYS A 203 29.83 -4.85 -3.55
N THR A 204 30.25 -5.20 -2.35
CA THR A 204 31.66 -5.59 -2.05
C THR A 204 32.03 -6.86 -2.83
N GLU A 205 31.16 -7.86 -2.82
CA GLU A 205 31.44 -9.12 -3.53
C GLU A 205 31.43 -8.93 -5.07
N THR A 206 30.50 -8.11 -5.60
CA THR A 206 30.49 -7.75 -7.02
C THR A 206 31.81 -7.09 -7.44
N LYS A 207 32.32 -6.18 -6.62
CA LYS A 207 33.62 -5.53 -6.90
C LYS A 207 34.75 -6.55 -6.96
N LYS A 208 34.82 -7.53 -6.03
CA LYS A 208 35.84 -8.57 -6.04
C LYS A 208 35.79 -9.47 -7.26
N ILE A 209 34.57 -9.76 -7.79
CA ILE A 209 34.40 -10.61 -8.97
C ILE A 209 34.83 -9.86 -10.24
N LEU A 210 34.73 -8.52 -10.27
CA LEU A 210 35.08 -7.70 -11.41
C LEU A 210 36.53 -7.23 -11.44
N THR A 211 37.24 -7.39 -10.32
CA THR A 211 38.68 -7.08 -10.20
C THR A 211 39.53 -8.33 -10.25
#